data_982d44ae2698c77e87eb6b299526a386
#
_entry.id   982d44ae2698c77e87eb6b299526a386
#
_cell.length_a   1.000
_cell.length_b   1.000
_cell.length_c   1.000
_cell.angle_alpha   90.00
_cell.angle_beta   90.00
_cell.angle_gamma   90.00
#
_symmetry.space_group_name_H-M   'P 1'
#
loop_
_entity.id
_entity.type
_entity.pdbx_description
1 polymer ?
#
loop_
_entity_poly.entity_id
_entity_poly.type
_entity_poly.pdbx_seq_one_letter_code
_entity_poly.pdbx_strand_id
1 'polypeptide(L)'
;MHESSQQQLNPVWDGVNRGFGKRVVNIMAKRIIQFGTSRFLQAHADLFVHEARETGQDIGPITIIKTTRGRERDERVAAFGSPAGYPVIIRGRISNVTIEDQLTVKSVEKALMVERDWSELRTLFAYDAEIIFSNVGESGYTLQNGDRIDAPISFPAILLSLLHARFEAGGKRLLILPCELVSENGKVLRKILVKLAEEWKLGKTFGEWLETKIVICDTLVDRIVSEAIDPVGAIAEPYALWAIKREPTYDIPFIHPAVVVTDDLEPYLRLKLHILNLGHSFLAEIWLTEKRPHDETVREILSDVEIKTRLLELYDKEVLPGFAAHGLANAASQY
;
A
#
# COMPACT_ATOMS: atom_id res chain seq x y z
N MET A 1 5.61 28.83 -16.90
CA MET A 1 6.39 27.80 -17.57
C MET A 1 6.87 26.84 -16.50
N HIS A 2 5.98 25.94 -16.07
CA HIS A 2 6.24 24.84 -15.14
C HIS A 2 5.50 23.61 -15.66
N GLU A 3 5.87 23.18 -16.86
CA GLU A 3 5.52 21.87 -17.40
C GLU A 3 6.82 21.12 -17.57
N SER A 4 6.95 19.97 -16.96
CA SER A 4 7.86 18.89 -17.36
C SER A 4 8.59 18.09 -16.29
N SER A 5 8.36 18.30 -14.98
CA SER A 5 9.07 17.52 -13.96
C SER A 5 8.40 16.19 -13.56
N GLN A 6 7.13 15.98 -13.91
CA GLN A 6 6.37 14.80 -13.44
C GLN A 6 6.54 13.53 -14.29
N GLN A 7 7.09 13.62 -15.50
CA GLN A 7 7.21 12.45 -16.40
C GLN A 7 8.45 11.57 -16.20
N GLN A 8 9.39 11.94 -15.31
CA GLN A 8 10.65 11.20 -15.15
C GLN A 8 10.78 10.38 -13.86
N LEU A 9 9.70 10.24 -13.07
CA LEU A 9 9.77 9.65 -11.73
C LEU A 9 9.87 8.11 -11.67
N ASN A 10 9.64 7.38 -12.77
CA ASN A 10 9.78 5.92 -12.80
C ASN A 10 10.20 5.41 -14.18
N PRO A 11 11.47 5.54 -14.59
CA PRO A 11 11.93 5.05 -15.89
C PRO A 11 11.84 3.52 -16.06
N VAL A 12 11.71 2.77 -14.98
CA VAL A 12 11.69 1.29 -14.99
C VAL A 12 10.44 0.73 -15.67
N TRP A 13 9.35 1.48 -15.79
CA TRP A 13 8.03 0.93 -16.15
C TRP A 13 7.36 1.54 -17.38
N ASP A 14 8.00 2.47 -18.08
CA ASP A 14 7.44 3.14 -19.28
C ASP A 14 7.10 2.17 -20.44
N GLY A 15 7.66 0.96 -20.42
CA GLY A 15 7.45 -0.04 -21.47
C GLY A 15 6.17 -0.88 -21.35
N VAL A 16 5.54 -0.92 -20.18
CA VAL A 16 4.47 -1.90 -19.87
C VAL A 16 3.06 -1.28 -19.99
N ASN A 17 2.92 0.03 -19.90
CA ASN A 17 1.61 0.69 -19.80
C ASN A 17 1.02 1.21 -21.14
N ARG A 18 1.46 0.73 -22.30
CA ARG A 18 0.86 1.11 -23.60
C ARG A 18 -0.38 0.26 -23.91
N GLY A 19 -1.55 0.70 -23.45
CA GLY A 19 -2.77 0.00 -23.88
C GLY A 19 -4.10 0.32 -23.22
N PHE A 20 -4.26 1.44 -22.53
CA PHE A 20 -5.59 1.80 -22.02
C PHE A 20 -6.26 2.90 -22.84
N GLY A 21 -7.18 2.48 -23.71
CA GLY A 21 -8.10 3.37 -24.41
C GLY A 21 -9.00 4.13 -23.43
N LYS A 22 -9.13 5.43 -23.59
CA LYS A 22 -10.03 6.30 -22.83
C LYS A 22 -11.48 5.81 -22.99
N ARG A 23 -12.00 5.07 -22.00
CA ARG A 23 -13.43 4.96 -21.77
C ARG A 23 -13.80 5.98 -20.69
N VAL A 24 -14.36 7.10 -21.12
CA VAL A 24 -15.06 8.04 -20.22
C VAL A 24 -16.35 7.35 -19.81
N VAL A 25 -16.37 6.73 -18.65
CA VAL A 25 -17.59 6.29 -17.99
C VAL A 25 -17.85 7.29 -16.88
N ASN A 26 -18.97 7.97 -16.96
CA ASN A 26 -19.44 8.89 -15.92
C ASN A 26 -19.82 8.06 -14.68
N ILE A 27 -18.90 7.91 -13.74
CA ILE A 27 -19.06 7.12 -12.51
C ILE A 27 -18.88 8.08 -11.35
N MET A 28 -19.81 8.09 -10.39
CA MET A 28 -19.64 8.81 -9.13
C MET A 28 -18.34 8.39 -8.45
N ALA A 29 -17.66 9.36 -7.82
CA ALA A 29 -16.34 9.16 -7.19
C ALA A 29 -16.32 7.93 -6.30
N LYS A 30 -15.40 7.00 -6.57
CA LYS A 30 -15.31 5.70 -5.86
C LYS A 30 -14.75 5.91 -4.47
N ARG A 31 -15.61 5.89 -3.46
CA ARG A 31 -15.23 6.07 -2.05
C ARG A 31 -14.33 4.96 -1.55
N ILE A 32 -13.26 5.35 -0.84
CA ILE A 32 -12.26 4.46 -0.30
C ILE A 32 -12.37 4.43 1.22
N ILE A 33 -12.35 3.23 1.80
CA ILE A 33 -12.11 3.02 3.22
C ILE A 33 -10.71 2.43 3.39
N GLN A 34 -9.91 3.03 4.26
CA GLN A 34 -8.55 2.62 4.53
C GLN A 34 -8.37 2.16 5.97
N PHE A 35 -7.97 0.91 6.17
CA PHE A 35 -7.61 0.38 7.47
C PHE A 35 -6.11 0.56 7.71
N GLY A 36 -5.79 1.35 8.74
CA GLY A 36 -4.42 1.69 9.11
C GLY A 36 -4.09 3.16 8.95
N THR A 37 -3.23 3.64 9.84
CA THR A 37 -2.80 5.05 9.97
C THR A 37 -1.28 5.18 9.79
N SER A 38 -0.65 4.21 9.11
CA SER A 38 0.80 4.17 8.98
C SER A 38 1.33 5.32 8.12
N ARG A 39 2.54 5.80 8.45
CA ARG A 39 3.27 6.76 7.61
C ARG A 39 3.50 6.22 6.20
N PHE A 40 3.57 4.90 6.06
CA PHE A 40 3.68 4.25 4.75
C PHE A 40 2.48 4.59 3.87
N LEU A 41 1.24 4.36 4.34
CA LEU A 41 0.05 4.66 3.56
C LEU A 41 -0.05 6.14 3.20
N GLN A 42 0.36 7.04 4.11
CA GLN A 42 0.35 8.48 3.87
C GLN A 42 1.20 8.90 2.67
N ALA A 43 2.40 8.33 2.56
CA ALA A 43 3.31 8.60 1.45
C ALA A 43 3.15 7.63 0.28
N HIS A 44 2.17 6.73 0.30
CA HIS A 44 1.91 5.74 -0.73
C HIS A 44 0.46 5.86 -1.23
N ALA A 45 -0.47 5.06 -0.71
CA ALA A 45 -1.84 5.02 -1.21
C ALA A 45 -2.56 6.37 -1.13
N ASP A 46 -2.42 7.10 -0.01
CA ASP A 46 -3.06 8.41 0.18
C ASP A 46 -2.51 9.43 -0.82
N LEU A 47 -1.18 9.46 -1.02
CA LEU A 47 -0.51 10.33 -1.98
C LEU A 47 -0.93 9.96 -3.42
N PHE A 48 -0.94 8.68 -3.79
CA PHE A 48 -1.30 8.27 -5.16
C PHE A 48 -2.75 8.62 -5.50
N VAL A 49 -3.67 8.45 -4.54
CA VAL A 49 -5.06 8.90 -4.72
C VAL A 49 -5.14 10.42 -4.84
N HIS A 50 -4.35 11.17 -4.05
CA HIS A 50 -4.28 12.63 -4.18
C HIS A 50 -3.82 13.03 -5.58
N GLU A 51 -2.70 12.51 -6.05
CA GLU A 51 -2.13 12.82 -7.37
C GLU A 51 -3.06 12.38 -8.51
N ALA A 52 -3.72 11.22 -8.39
CA ALA A 52 -4.73 10.80 -9.36
C ALA A 52 -5.92 11.79 -9.44
N ARG A 53 -6.38 12.31 -8.32
CA ARG A 53 -7.44 13.34 -8.27
C ARG A 53 -7.01 14.65 -8.89
N GLU A 54 -5.77 15.10 -8.66
CA GLU A 54 -5.21 16.31 -9.28
C GLU A 54 -5.15 16.19 -10.81
N THR A 55 -5.03 14.96 -11.34
CA THR A 55 -5.15 14.72 -12.79
C THR A 55 -6.59 14.61 -13.30
N GLY A 56 -7.59 14.85 -12.45
CA GLY A 56 -9.01 14.82 -12.79
C GLY A 56 -9.63 13.42 -12.78
N GLN A 57 -8.99 12.42 -12.19
CA GLN A 57 -9.58 11.09 -12.05
C GLN A 57 -10.62 11.07 -10.93
N ASP A 58 -11.72 10.36 -11.16
CA ASP A 58 -12.86 10.27 -10.23
C ASP A 58 -12.65 9.13 -9.23
N ILE A 59 -11.75 9.35 -8.28
CA ILE A 59 -11.34 8.40 -7.24
C ILE A 59 -11.33 9.03 -5.85
N GLY A 60 -11.68 8.28 -4.80
CA GLY A 60 -11.77 8.78 -3.43
C GLY A 60 -13.04 9.61 -3.17
N PRO A 61 -13.18 10.29 -2.05
CA PRO A 61 -12.16 10.47 -0.99
C PRO A 61 -11.89 9.23 -0.16
N ILE A 62 -10.84 9.31 0.66
CA ILE A 62 -10.45 8.27 1.61
C ILE A 62 -11.02 8.58 2.98
N THR A 63 -11.67 7.58 3.60
CA THR A 63 -11.96 7.58 5.04
C THR A 63 -11.02 6.60 5.73
N ILE A 64 -10.16 7.10 6.62
CA ILE A 64 -9.19 6.30 7.36
C ILE A 64 -9.84 5.67 8.59
N ILE A 65 -9.51 4.41 8.88
CA ILE A 65 -10.02 3.67 10.04
C ILE A 65 -8.86 3.28 10.94
N LYS A 66 -8.87 3.81 12.16
CA LYS A 66 -7.99 3.36 13.25
C LYS A 66 -8.60 2.10 13.86
N THR A 67 -7.92 0.97 13.74
CA THR A 67 -8.35 -0.33 14.31
C THR A 67 -7.84 -0.58 15.72
N THR A 68 -6.69 0.03 16.09
CA THR A 68 -6.08 -0.14 17.41
C THR A 68 -6.87 0.58 18.48
N ARG A 69 -7.08 -0.11 19.62
CA ARG A 69 -7.74 0.45 20.80
C ARG A 69 -6.83 1.43 21.56
N GLY A 70 -7.43 2.25 22.41
CA GLY A 70 -6.72 3.21 23.25
C GLY A 70 -6.62 4.61 22.65
N ARG A 71 -6.25 5.58 23.50
CA ARG A 71 -6.18 7.02 23.14
C ARG A 71 -4.88 7.42 22.45
N GLU A 72 -3.92 6.55 22.42
CA GLU A 72 -2.69 6.79 21.67
C GLU A 72 -3.03 7.14 20.21
N ARG A 73 -2.50 8.25 19.73
CA ARG A 73 -2.71 8.75 18.35
C ARG A 73 -4.11 9.34 18.06
N ASP A 74 -4.90 9.73 19.08
CA ASP A 74 -6.18 10.42 18.84
C ASP A 74 -5.96 11.77 18.14
N GLU A 75 -4.90 12.50 18.49
CA GLU A 75 -4.49 13.73 17.79
C GLU A 75 -4.19 13.48 16.32
N ARG A 76 -3.52 12.37 16.02
CA ARG A 76 -3.25 11.96 14.64
C ARG A 76 -4.55 11.67 13.87
N VAL A 77 -5.52 10.98 14.49
CA VAL A 77 -6.81 10.71 13.87
C VAL A 77 -7.56 12.01 13.57
N ALA A 78 -7.54 12.96 14.49
CA ALA A 78 -8.15 14.28 14.27
C ALA A 78 -7.46 15.06 13.14
N ALA A 79 -6.14 14.98 13.05
CA ALA A 79 -5.34 15.69 12.05
C ALA A 79 -5.59 15.17 10.61
N PHE A 80 -5.88 13.88 10.42
CA PHE A 80 -6.24 13.34 9.11
C PHE A 80 -7.48 13.99 8.48
N GLY A 81 -8.45 14.40 9.30
CA GLY A 81 -9.67 15.08 8.84
C GLY A 81 -9.50 16.57 8.53
N SER A 82 -8.30 17.11 8.58
CA SER A 82 -8.05 18.53 8.30
C SER A 82 -8.32 18.87 6.84
N PRO A 83 -9.16 19.88 6.53
CA PRO A 83 -9.36 20.35 5.15
C PRO A 83 -8.08 20.91 4.52
N ALA A 84 -7.10 21.32 5.33
CA ALA A 84 -5.79 21.78 4.85
C ALA A 84 -4.95 20.63 4.27
N GLY A 85 -5.29 19.38 4.58
CA GLY A 85 -4.48 18.22 4.26
C GLY A 85 -3.26 18.07 5.18
N TYR A 86 -2.30 17.26 4.76
CA TYR A 86 -1.07 17.03 5.51
C TYR A 86 0.15 16.93 4.57
N PRO A 87 1.37 17.23 5.07
CA PRO A 87 2.56 17.24 4.26
C PRO A 87 3.09 15.83 3.97
N VAL A 88 3.51 15.59 2.73
CA VAL A 88 4.40 14.51 2.35
C VAL A 88 5.59 15.11 1.64
N ILE A 89 6.80 14.84 2.12
CA ILE A 89 8.04 15.33 1.54
C ILE A 89 8.70 14.18 0.78
N ILE A 90 8.91 14.36 -0.51
CA ILE A 90 9.68 13.44 -1.33
C ILE A 90 11.11 13.91 -1.35
N ARG A 91 11.99 13.17 -0.68
CA ARG A 91 13.41 13.53 -0.52
C ARG A 91 14.31 12.38 -0.94
N GLY A 92 15.25 12.65 -1.81
CA GLY A 92 16.22 11.64 -2.26
C GLY A 92 17.03 12.08 -3.46
N ARG A 93 17.47 11.11 -4.27
CA ARG A 93 18.25 11.37 -5.48
C ARG A 93 17.67 10.59 -6.65
N ILE A 94 17.53 11.27 -7.79
CA ILE A 94 17.19 10.63 -9.08
C ILE A 94 18.30 11.03 -10.06
N SER A 95 18.96 10.06 -10.68
CA SER A 95 20.03 10.32 -11.67
C SER A 95 21.05 11.36 -11.20
N ASN A 96 21.51 11.23 -9.94
CA ASN A 96 22.43 12.16 -9.27
C ASN A 96 21.90 13.58 -8.96
N VAL A 97 20.65 13.88 -9.24
CA VAL A 97 20.00 15.14 -8.85
C VAL A 97 19.34 14.93 -7.48
N THR A 98 19.61 15.81 -6.53
CA THR A 98 18.90 15.82 -5.24
C THR A 98 17.51 16.40 -5.45
N ILE A 99 16.50 15.70 -4.91
CA ILE A 99 15.09 16.09 -4.95
C ILE A 99 14.65 16.33 -3.52
N GLU A 100 13.89 17.41 -3.32
CA GLU A 100 13.15 17.69 -2.10
C GLU A 100 11.89 18.45 -2.48
N ASP A 101 10.80 17.70 -2.68
CA ASP A 101 9.50 18.23 -3.05
C ASP A 101 8.52 18.05 -1.90
N GLN A 102 7.84 19.11 -1.49
CA GLN A 102 6.78 19.04 -0.49
C GLN A 102 5.41 19.09 -1.14
N LEU A 103 4.63 18.06 -0.91
CA LEU A 103 3.26 17.91 -1.39
C LEU A 103 2.29 18.04 -0.20
N THR A 104 1.10 18.58 -0.45
CA THR A 104 0.03 18.61 0.53
C THR A 104 -1.07 17.64 0.13
N VAL A 105 -1.13 16.50 0.82
CA VAL A 105 -2.10 15.42 0.54
C VAL A 105 -3.48 15.82 1.04
N LYS A 106 -4.49 15.82 0.15
CA LYS A 106 -5.90 16.18 0.41
C LYS A 106 -6.88 15.09 -0.01
N SER A 107 -6.41 13.88 -0.25
CA SER A 107 -7.25 12.74 -0.60
C SER A 107 -8.07 12.22 0.57
N VAL A 108 -7.65 12.49 1.82
CA VAL A 108 -8.32 12.03 3.04
C VAL A 108 -9.40 13.02 3.45
N GLU A 109 -10.64 12.53 3.58
CA GLU A 109 -11.80 13.34 4.00
C GLU A 109 -11.96 13.35 5.52
N LYS A 110 -11.79 12.20 6.15
CA LYS A 110 -11.95 12.02 7.60
C LYS A 110 -11.26 10.75 8.10
N ALA A 111 -11.15 10.64 9.42
CA ALA A 111 -10.72 9.42 10.08
C ALA A 111 -11.72 9.04 11.19
N LEU A 112 -11.97 7.73 11.30
CA LEU A 112 -12.87 7.11 12.26
C LEU A 112 -12.10 6.11 13.14
N MET A 113 -12.62 5.85 14.33
CA MET A 113 -12.10 4.83 15.24
C MET A 113 -13.10 3.70 15.37
N VAL A 114 -12.67 2.45 15.18
CA VAL A 114 -13.54 1.28 15.36
C VAL A 114 -14.23 1.29 16.73
N GLU A 115 -13.51 1.69 17.76
CA GLU A 115 -13.99 1.69 19.14
C GLU A 115 -15.11 2.72 19.42
N ARG A 116 -15.07 3.87 18.74
CA ARG A 116 -15.99 4.99 19.00
C ARG A 116 -17.05 5.15 17.91
N ASP A 117 -16.66 4.96 16.66
CA ASP A 117 -17.44 5.37 15.51
C ASP A 117 -18.05 4.15 14.74
N TRP A 118 -18.25 3.03 15.45
CA TRP A 118 -18.66 1.75 14.85
C TRP A 118 -19.94 1.83 14.02
N SER A 119 -20.96 2.55 14.52
CA SER A 119 -22.25 2.69 13.82
C SER A 119 -22.09 3.44 12.47
N GLU A 120 -21.32 4.53 12.48
CA GLU A 120 -21.02 5.30 11.27
C GLU A 120 -20.20 4.45 10.28
N LEU A 121 -19.17 3.76 10.79
CA LEU A 121 -18.34 2.88 9.98
C LEU A 121 -19.16 1.77 9.31
N ARG A 122 -20.07 1.13 10.04
CA ARG A 122 -20.97 0.11 9.46
C ARG A 122 -21.84 0.67 8.34
N THR A 123 -22.39 1.84 8.53
CA THR A 123 -23.24 2.51 7.52
C THR A 123 -22.43 2.84 6.27
N LEU A 124 -21.27 3.48 6.44
CA LEU A 124 -20.39 3.84 5.36
C LEU A 124 -19.92 2.60 4.56
N PHE A 125 -19.54 1.53 5.28
CA PHE A 125 -19.09 0.29 4.66
C PHE A 125 -20.20 -0.45 3.91
N ALA A 126 -21.41 -0.44 4.47
CA ALA A 126 -22.54 -1.11 3.87
C ALA A 126 -23.02 -0.46 2.55
N TYR A 127 -23.02 0.86 2.47
CA TYR A 127 -23.69 1.59 1.39
C TYR A 127 -22.73 2.33 0.44
N ASP A 128 -21.64 2.88 0.95
CA ASP A 128 -20.84 3.87 0.22
C ASP A 128 -19.46 3.35 -0.24
N ALA A 129 -18.85 2.44 0.53
CA ALA A 129 -17.52 1.92 0.21
C ALA A 129 -17.50 1.17 -1.12
N GLU A 130 -16.54 1.47 -1.99
CA GLU A 130 -16.30 0.75 -3.23
C GLU A 130 -14.91 0.11 -3.28
N ILE A 131 -13.97 0.68 -2.52
CA ILE A 131 -12.59 0.22 -2.45
C ILE A 131 -12.14 0.19 -0.99
N ILE A 132 -11.39 -0.85 -0.65
CA ILE A 132 -10.73 -0.97 0.66
C ILE A 132 -9.23 -1.02 0.44
N PHE A 133 -8.49 -0.20 1.19
CA PHE A 133 -7.06 -0.35 1.39
C PHE A 133 -6.78 -0.84 2.80
N SER A 134 -5.74 -1.63 3.00
CA SER A 134 -5.31 -2.01 4.35
C SER A 134 -3.79 -2.03 4.47
N ASN A 135 -3.28 -1.61 5.62
CA ASN A 135 -1.90 -1.77 6.05
C ASN A 135 -1.88 -1.77 7.58
N VAL A 136 -2.27 -2.90 8.14
CA VAL A 136 -2.41 -3.10 9.59
C VAL A 136 -1.18 -3.83 10.20
N GLY A 137 -0.14 -4.05 9.40
CA GLY A 137 1.07 -4.78 9.75
C GLY A 137 0.92 -6.30 9.58
N GLU A 138 2.04 -7.02 9.63
CA GLU A 138 2.06 -8.48 9.42
C GLU A 138 1.24 -9.24 10.48
N SER A 139 1.34 -8.81 11.74
CA SER A 139 0.54 -9.38 12.84
C SER A 139 -0.95 -9.04 12.75
N GLY A 140 -1.32 -8.07 11.92
CA GLY A 140 -2.71 -7.63 11.75
C GLY A 140 -3.63 -8.68 11.15
N TYR A 141 -3.09 -9.72 10.50
CA TYR A 141 -3.87 -10.86 10.00
C TYR A 141 -4.12 -11.94 11.07
N THR A 142 -3.57 -11.79 12.26
CA THR A 142 -3.77 -12.72 13.38
C THR A 142 -5.12 -12.50 14.04
N LEU A 143 -5.92 -13.57 14.12
CA LEU A 143 -7.19 -13.56 14.87
C LEU A 143 -6.92 -13.46 16.37
N GLN A 144 -7.82 -12.78 17.09
CA GLN A 144 -7.73 -12.61 18.54
C GLN A 144 -8.72 -13.53 19.24
N ASN A 145 -8.31 -14.04 20.41
CA ASN A 145 -9.21 -14.76 21.28
C ASN A 145 -10.38 -13.83 21.69
N GLY A 146 -11.61 -14.27 21.43
CA GLY A 146 -12.81 -13.47 21.71
C GLY A 146 -13.34 -12.70 20.50
N ASP A 147 -12.74 -12.84 19.32
CA ASP A 147 -13.32 -12.32 18.08
C ASP A 147 -14.73 -12.88 17.87
N ARG A 148 -15.71 -12.00 17.72
CA ARG A 148 -17.11 -12.34 17.42
C ARG A 148 -17.68 -11.33 16.44
N ILE A 149 -18.70 -11.75 15.70
CA ILE A 149 -19.32 -10.91 14.69
C ILE A 149 -19.93 -9.61 15.27
N ASP A 150 -20.44 -9.67 16.48
CA ASP A 150 -21.04 -8.55 17.22
C ASP A 150 -20.03 -7.74 18.04
N ALA A 151 -18.84 -8.28 18.27
CA ALA A 151 -17.76 -7.66 19.02
C ALA A 151 -16.37 -8.02 18.42
N PRO A 152 -16.08 -7.61 17.17
CA PRO A 152 -14.83 -7.96 16.54
C PRO A 152 -13.65 -7.18 17.14
N ILE A 153 -12.47 -7.83 17.25
CA ILE A 153 -11.27 -7.26 17.85
C ILE A 153 -10.15 -7.15 16.80
N SER A 154 -9.85 -8.27 16.11
CA SER A 154 -8.81 -8.30 15.08
C SER A 154 -9.27 -7.66 13.78
N PHE A 155 -8.32 -7.22 12.95
CA PHE A 155 -8.65 -6.65 11.65
C PHE A 155 -9.47 -7.60 10.76
N PRO A 156 -9.15 -8.88 10.59
CA PRO A 156 -9.99 -9.76 9.80
C PRO A 156 -11.41 -9.93 10.36
N ALA A 157 -11.57 -9.95 11.69
CA ALA A 157 -12.86 -10.02 12.35
C ALA A 157 -13.68 -8.73 12.12
N ILE A 158 -13.05 -7.57 12.25
CA ILE A 158 -13.65 -6.26 11.95
C ILE A 158 -14.11 -6.23 10.49
N LEU A 159 -13.23 -6.60 9.57
CA LEU A 159 -13.51 -6.61 8.13
C LEU A 159 -14.67 -7.57 7.82
N LEU A 160 -14.69 -8.79 8.37
CA LEU A 160 -15.76 -9.75 8.14
C LEU A 160 -17.10 -9.28 8.69
N SER A 161 -17.12 -8.67 9.89
CA SER A 161 -18.32 -8.08 10.47
C SER A 161 -18.91 -6.97 9.59
N LEU A 162 -18.04 -6.12 9.02
CA LEU A 162 -18.45 -5.06 8.10
C LEU A 162 -18.93 -5.61 6.75
N LEU A 163 -18.28 -6.67 6.23
CA LEU A 163 -18.71 -7.37 5.03
C LEU A 163 -20.05 -8.04 5.22
N HIS A 164 -20.32 -8.62 6.39
CA HIS A 164 -21.63 -9.18 6.71
C HIS A 164 -22.72 -8.09 6.74
N ALA A 165 -22.45 -6.95 7.37
CA ALA A 165 -23.37 -5.82 7.35
C ALA A 165 -23.67 -5.31 5.92
N ARG A 166 -22.64 -5.30 5.05
CA ARG A 166 -22.80 -4.96 3.64
C ARG A 166 -23.66 -5.98 2.90
N PHE A 167 -23.47 -7.27 3.15
CA PHE A 167 -24.29 -8.33 2.58
C PHE A 167 -25.78 -8.15 2.96
N GLU A 168 -26.08 -7.91 4.24
CA GLU A 168 -27.43 -7.65 4.72
C GLU A 168 -28.05 -6.39 4.10
N ALA A 169 -27.25 -5.40 3.74
CA ALA A 169 -27.66 -4.14 3.11
C ALA A 169 -27.83 -4.22 1.57
N GLY A 170 -27.80 -5.41 0.99
CA GLY A 170 -27.98 -5.62 -0.46
C GLY A 170 -26.73 -6.07 -1.21
N GLY A 171 -25.62 -6.24 -0.53
CA GLY A 171 -24.44 -6.97 -1.02
C GLY A 171 -23.76 -6.40 -2.26
N LYS A 172 -23.61 -5.07 -2.39
CA LYS A 172 -22.88 -4.45 -3.51
C LYS A 172 -21.44 -4.96 -3.59
N ARG A 173 -20.91 -5.07 -4.81
CA ARG A 173 -19.52 -5.48 -5.08
C ARG A 173 -18.51 -4.55 -4.41
N LEU A 174 -17.34 -5.09 -4.03
CA LEU A 174 -16.28 -4.36 -3.33
C LEU A 174 -14.91 -4.86 -3.81
N LEU A 175 -13.96 -3.93 -3.97
CA LEU A 175 -12.56 -4.21 -4.23
C LEU A 175 -11.75 -4.04 -2.94
N ILE A 176 -10.87 -4.98 -2.64
CA ILE A 176 -9.93 -4.92 -1.51
C ILE A 176 -8.51 -5.04 -2.04
N LEU A 177 -7.67 -4.06 -1.72
CA LEU A 177 -6.27 -3.96 -2.07
C LEU A 177 -5.43 -3.93 -0.78
N PRO A 178 -5.04 -5.08 -0.24
CA PRO A 178 -4.18 -5.15 0.94
C PRO A 178 -2.77 -4.68 0.61
N CYS A 179 -2.15 -3.90 1.50
CA CYS A 179 -0.79 -3.39 1.39
C CYS A 179 0.13 -3.94 2.50
N GLU A 180 -0.23 -5.04 3.12
CA GLU A 180 0.58 -5.73 4.11
C GLU A 180 1.74 -6.46 3.44
N LEU A 181 2.90 -6.50 4.12
CA LEU A 181 4.10 -7.23 3.68
C LEU A 181 3.96 -8.73 3.95
N VAL A 182 2.90 -9.33 3.43
CA VAL A 182 2.59 -10.76 3.51
C VAL A 182 2.57 -11.32 2.09
N SER A 183 3.28 -12.42 1.87
CA SER A 183 3.26 -13.09 0.57
C SER A 183 1.84 -13.54 0.23
N GLU A 184 1.38 -13.25 -1.01
CA GLU A 184 0.01 -13.53 -1.45
C GLU A 184 -1.05 -12.96 -0.47
N ASN A 185 -0.85 -11.71 -0.05
CA ASN A 185 -1.63 -11.06 1.00
C ASN A 185 -3.15 -11.12 0.77
N GLY A 186 -3.60 -10.96 -0.46
CA GLY A 186 -5.01 -11.08 -0.83
C GLY A 186 -5.56 -12.50 -0.65
N LYS A 187 -4.81 -13.52 -1.09
CA LYS A 187 -5.20 -14.92 -0.89
C LYS A 187 -5.22 -15.32 0.58
N VAL A 188 -4.21 -14.85 1.35
CA VAL A 188 -4.14 -15.12 2.79
C VAL A 188 -5.34 -14.49 3.49
N LEU A 189 -5.63 -13.22 3.22
CA LEU A 189 -6.78 -12.52 3.79
C LEU A 189 -8.09 -13.24 3.43
N ARG A 190 -8.29 -13.61 2.17
CA ARG A 190 -9.48 -14.35 1.73
C ARG A 190 -9.66 -15.66 2.49
N LYS A 191 -8.61 -16.47 2.65
CA LYS A 191 -8.67 -17.72 3.41
C LYS A 191 -9.09 -17.51 4.85
N ILE A 192 -8.58 -16.45 5.50
CA ILE A 192 -8.95 -16.11 6.87
C ILE A 192 -10.43 -15.72 6.95
N LEU A 193 -10.90 -14.87 6.04
CA LEU A 193 -12.31 -14.42 6.03
C LEU A 193 -13.29 -15.60 5.78
N VAL A 194 -12.98 -16.48 4.84
CA VAL A 194 -13.82 -17.67 4.55
C VAL A 194 -13.87 -18.58 5.76
N LYS A 195 -12.72 -18.93 6.34
CA LYS A 195 -12.66 -19.77 7.53
C LYS A 195 -13.44 -19.16 8.70
N LEU A 196 -13.28 -17.87 8.95
CA LEU A 196 -13.97 -17.19 10.03
C LEU A 196 -15.51 -17.11 9.78
N ALA A 197 -15.92 -16.96 8.52
CA ALA A 197 -17.34 -17.00 8.14
C ALA A 197 -17.97 -18.37 8.41
N GLU A 198 -17.23 -19.44 8.17
CA GLU A 198 -17.66 -20.82 8.50
C GLU A 198 -17.75 -21.02 10.02
N GLU A 199 -16.73 -20.60 10.78
CA GLU A 199 -16.70 -20.69 12.25
C GLU A 199 -17.84 -19.91 12.90
N TRP A 200 -18.17 -18.74 12.36
CA TRP A 200 -19.29 -17.91 12.82
C TRP A 200 -20.64 -18.35 12.25
N LYS A 201 -20.68 -19.38 11.41
CA LYS A 201 -21.91 -19.93 10.80
C LYS A 201 -22.76 -18.89 10.08
N LEU A 202 -22.13 -18.03 9.29
CA LEU A 202 -22.80 -16.92 8.59
C LEU A 202 -23.69 -17.38 7.41
N GLY A 203 -23.70 -18.68 7.12
CA GLY A 203 -24.57 -19.28 6.12
C GLY A 203 -23.95 -19.36 4.72
N LYS A 204 -24.46 -20.30 3.92
CA LYS A 204 -23.94 -20.60 2.58
C LYS A 204 -24.07 -19.42 1.62
N THR A 205 -25.20 -18.73 1.64
CA THR A 205 -25.46 -17.58 0.75
C THR A 205 -24.46 -16.44 0.99
N PHE A 206 -24.07 -16.20 2.24
CA PHE A 206 -23.02 -15.23 2.54
C PHE A 206 -21.66 -15.68 2.02
N GLY A 207 -21.31 -16.96 2.18
CA GLY A 207 -20.07 -17.53 1.63
C GLY A 207 -19.98 -17.37 0.11
N GLU A 208 -21.04 -17.71 -0.63
CA GLU A 208 -21.13 -17.55 -2.09
C GLU A 208 -21.03 -16.07 -2.50
N TRP A 209 -21.64 -15.16 -1.74
CA TRP A 209 -21.51 -13.73 -1.96
C TRP A 209 -20.07 -13.24 -1.70
N LEU A 210 -19.43 -13.69 -0.63
CA LEU A 210 -18.04 -13.35 -0.30
C LEU A 210 -17.08 -13.77 -1.42
N GLU A 211 -17.31 -14.93 -2.03
CA GLU A 211 -16.50 -15.42 -3.15
C GLU A 211 -16.75 -14.65 -4.46
N THR A 212 -17.99 -14.29 -4.75
CA THR A 212 -18.38 -13.77 -6.07
C THR A 212 -18.45 -12.25 -6.15
N LYS A 213 -18.68 -11.55 -5.03
CA LYS A 213 -18.85 -10.11 -4.99
C LYS A 213 -17.67 -9.36 -4.37
N ILE A 214 -16.88 -10.03 -3.54
CA ILE A 214 -15.70 -9.41 -2.92
C ILE A 214 -14.46 -9.80 -3.69
N VAL A 215 -13.87 -8.81 -4.35
CA VAL A 215 -12.61 -8.97 -5.09
C VAL A 215 -11.47 -8.58 -4.16
N ILE A 216 -10.55 -9.50 -3.89
CA ILE A 216 -9.36 -9.25 -3.09
C ILE A 216 -8.16 -9.58 -3.96
N CYS A 217 -7.41 -8.55 -4.37
CA CYS A 217 -6.21 -8.71 -5.18
C CYS A 217 -5.00 -9.01 -4.31
N ASP A 218 -4.10 -9.87 -4.79
CA ASP A 218 -2.74 -9.88 -4.25
C ASP A 218 -2.03 -8.62 -4.67
N THR A 219 -1.27 -7.99 -3.78
CA THR A 219 -0.50 -6.79 -4.07
C THR A 219 0.91 -6.88 -3.53
N LEU A 220 1.81 -6.12 -4.16
CA LEU A 220 3.15 -5.86 -3.67
C LEU A 220 3.34 -4.35 -3.61
N VAL A 221 3.68 -3.84 -2.44
CA VAL A 221 4.00 -2.42 -2.24
C VAL A 221 5.48 -2.25 -1.91
N ASP A 222 6.06 -1.17 -2.41
CA ASP A 222 7.44 -0.82 -2.13
C ASP A 222 7.64 0.70 -2.13
N ARG A 223 8.13 1.23 -1.03
CA ARG A 223 8.59 2.60 -0.86
C ARG A 223 9.34 2.73 0.46
N ILE A 224 10.47 3.41 0.45
CA ILE A 224 11.16 3.80 1.67
C ILE A 224 10.49 5.06 2.23
N VAL A 225 9.96 4.96 3.46
CA VAL A 225 9.41 6.08 4.22
C VAL A 225 10.27 6.24 5.47
N SER A 226 11.20 7.19 5.41
CA SER A 226 12.26 7.35 6.38
C SER A 226 11.78 7.93 7.70
N GLU A 227 10.92 8.96 7.63
CA GLU A 227 10.53 9.73 8.80
C GLU A 227 9.03 9.99 8.85
N ALA A 228 8.49 10.16 10.06
CA ALA A 228 7.15 10.68 10.30
C ALA A 228 7.21 12.20 10.48
N ILE A 229 6.17 12.89 10.05
CA ILE A 229 5.93 14.30 10.38
C ILE A 229 4.73 14.35 11.31
N ASP A 230 4.90 14.94 12.49
CA ASP A 230 3.83 15.03 13.48
C ASP A 230 2.88 16.22 13.18
N PRO A 231 1.59 16.09 13.49
CA PRO A 231 0.88 14.88 13.96
C PRO A 231 0.59 13.89 12.83
N VAL A 232 0.59 14.32 11.55
CA VAL A 232 0.35 13.53 10.34
C VAL A 232 1.24 14.06 9.23
N GLY A 233 1.90 13.16 8.53
CA GLY A 233 2.79 13.42 7.42
C GLY A 233 3.93 12.42 7.37
N ALA A 234 4.70 12.45 6.30
CA ALA A 234 5.80 11.54 6.09
C ALA A 234 6.88 12.12 5.17
N ILE A 235 8.11 11.65 5.37
CA ILE A 235 9.21 11.86 4.42
C ILE A 235 9.48 10.53 3.75
N ALA A 236 9.50 10.52 2.42
CA ALA A 236 9.70 9.31 1.63
C ALA A 236 10.69 9.54 0.50
N GLU A 237 11.31 8.45 0.05
CA GLU A 237 12.16 8.48 -1.13
C GLU A 237 11.34 8.61 -2.42
N PRO A 238 11.97 9.07 -3.53
CA PRO A 238 11.27 9.25 -4.81
C PRO A 238 10.70 7.95 -5.39
N TYR A 239 11.43 6.84 -5.25
CA TYR A 239 10.97 5.54 -5.75
C TYR A 239 9.73 5.07 -5.00
N ALA A 240 8.75 4.56 -5.76
CA ALA A 240 7.56 3.96 -5.23
C ALA A 240 6.97 2.94 -6.21
N LEU A 241 6.43 1.85 -5.68
CA LEU A 241 5.77 0.80 -6.45
C LEU A 241 4.52 0.30 -5.72
N TRP A 242 3.44 0.16 -6.48
CA TRP A 242 2.26 -0.62 -6.10
C TRP A 242 1.93 -1.58 -7.25
N ALA A 243 2.46 -2.79 -7.20
CA ALA A 243 2.11 -3.84 -8.14
C ALA A 243 0.86 -4.57 -7.66
N ILE A 244 -0.16 -4.65 -8.50
CA ILE A 244 -1.46 -5.22 -8.19
C ILE A 244 -1.70 -6.38 -9.17
N LYS A 245 -1.96 -7.57 -8.64
CA LYS A 245 -2.33 -8.72 -9.47
C LYS A 245 -3.67 -8.48 -10.11
N ARG A 246 -3.72 -8.66 -11.44
CA ARG A 246 -4.93 -8.50 -12.23
C ARG A 246 -6.01 -9.49 -11.79
N GLU A 247 -7.20 -8.96 -11.59
CA GLU A 247 -8.41 -9.77 -11.44
C GLU A 247 -9.27 -9.61 -12.70
N PRO A 248 -9.57 -10.71 -13.41
CA PRO A 248 -10.26 -10.64 -14.72
C PRO A 248 -11.63 -9.97 -14.66
N THR A 249 -12.22 -9.94 -13.49
CA THR A 249 -13.58 -9.44 -13.27
C THR A 249 -13.62 -8.02 -12.74
N TYR A 250 -12.48 -7.35 -12.50
CA TYR A 250 -12.47 -6.01 -11.90
C TYR A 250 -11.28 -5.18 -12.40
N ASP A 251 -11.54 -4.02 -12.96
CA ASP A 251 -10.50 -3.07 -13.34
C ASP A 251 -10.10 -2.21 -12.14
N ILE A 252 -8.79 -1.98 -12.00
CA ILE A 252 -8.29 -1.03 -11.00
C ILE A 252 -8.77 0.37 -11.36
N PRO A 253 -9.44 1.09 -10.44
CA PRO A 253 -10.26 2.25 -10.78
C PRO A 253 -9.48 3.55 -10.96
N PHE A 254 -8.17 3.55 -10.89
CA PHE A 254 -7.33 4.72 -11.10
C PHE A 254 -5.99 4.34 -11.75
N ILE A 255 -5.37 5.33 -12.37
CA ILE A 255 -4.06 5.21 -13.02
C ILE A 255 -3.09 6.13 -12.30
N HIS A 256 -1.91 5.60 -11.98
CA HIS A 256 -0.83 6.36 -11.37
C HIS A 256 0.51 5.79 -11.85
N PRO A 257 1.59 6.61 -12.05
CA PRO A 257 2.89 6.12 -12.55
C PRO A 257 3.52 5.02 -11.67
N ALA A 258 3.30 5.05 -10.36
CA ALA A 258 3.79 4.03 -9.42
C ALA A 258 2.87 2.81 -9.29
N VAL A 259 1.72 2.77 -9.99
CA VAL A 259 0.76 1.64 -9.92
C VAL A 259 0.87 0.81 -11.19
N VAL A 260 1.15 -0.49 -11.01
CA VAL A 260 1.26 -1.46 -12.10
C VAL A 260 0.25 -2.58 -11.90
N VAL A 261 -0.57 -2.85 -12.92
CA VAL A 261 -1.48 -4.00 -12.93
C VAL A 261 -0.87 -5.10 -13.78
N THR A 262 -0.59 -6.25 -13.15
CA THR A 262 0.14 -7.36 -13.76
C THR A 262 -0.55 -8.70 -13.54
N ASP A 263 -0.33 -9.66 -14.42
CA ASP A 263 -0.80 -11.04 -14.24
C ASP A 263 0.11 -11.84 -13.30
N ASP A 264 1.37 -11.39 -13.13
CA ASP A 264 2.37 -12.04 -12.30
C ASP A 264 3.12 -11.01 -11.42
N LEU A 265 3.08 -11.19 -10.10
CA LEU A 265 3.81 -10.37 -9.13
C LEU A 265 5.23 -10.87 -8.87
N GLU A 266 5.58 -12.08 -9.27
CA GLU A 266 6.87 -12.71 -8.96
C GLU A 266 8.08 -11.89 -9.44
N PRO A 267 8.10 -11.32 -10.67
CA PRO A 267 9.20 -10.47 -11.11
C PRO A 267 9.45 -9.27 -10.18
N TYR A 268 8.39 -8.61 -9.74
CA TYR A 268 8.46 -7.45 -8.84
C TYR A 268 8.94 -7.84 -7.44
N LEU A 269 8.45 -8.99 -6.95
CA LEU A 269 8.89 -9.53 -5.67
C LEU A 269 10.39 -9.87 -5.70
N ARG A 270 10.86 -10.50 -6.77
CA ARG A 270 12.29 -10.83 -6.92
C ARG A 270 13.17 -9.59 -6.95
N LEU A 271 12.79 -8.56 -7.73
CA LEU A 271 13.52 -7.30 -7.79
C LEU A 271 13.63 -6.67 -6.40
N LYS A 272 12.51 -6.53 -5.70
CA LYS A 272 12.49 -6.02 -4.33
C LYS A 272 13.38 -6.82 -3.39
N LEU A 273 13.22 -8.14 -3.36
CA LEU A 273 13.94 -9.00 -2.40
C LEU A 273 15.45 -9.07 -2.69
N HIS A 274 15.83 -9.25 -3.96
CA HIS A 274 17.21 -9.54 -4.33
C HIS A 274 18.03 -8.31 -4.76
N ILE A 275 17.41 -7.13 -4.89
CA ILE A 275 18.13 -5.89 -5.09
C ILE A 275 17.96 -5.01 -3.84
N LEU A 276 16.77 -4.48 -3.57
CA LEU A 276 16.58 -3.54 -2.49
C LEU A 276 16.83 -4.16 -1.10
N ASN A 277 16.12 -5.23 -0.77
CA ASN A 277 16.21 -5.84 0.57
C ASN A 277 17.58 -6.51 0.78
N LEU A 278 18.14 -7.15 -0.24
CA LEU A 278 19.49 -7.71 -0.18
C LEU A 278 20.52 -6.64 0.11
N GLY A 279 20.46 -5.49 -0.58
CA GLY A 279 21.36 -4.37 -0.35
C GLY A 279 21.31 -3.87 1.09
N HIS A 280 20.10 -3.69 1.64
CA HIS A 280 19.94 -3.32 3.04
C HIS A 280 20.48 -4.39 4.00
N SER A 281 20.24 -5.67 3.72
CA SER A 281 20.75 -6.77 4.56
C SER A 281 22.26 -6.85 4.53
N PHE A 282 22.89 -6.65 3.36
CA PHE A 282 24.33 -6.59 3.19
C PHE A 282 24.95 -5.45 4.01
N LEU A 283 24.36 -4.25 3.92
CA LEU A 283 24.82 -3.09 4.69
C LEU A 283 24.62 -3.27 6.20
N ALA A 284 23.51 -3.86 6.61
CA ALA A 284 23.23 -4.14 8.01
C ALA A 284 24.22 -5.16 8.60
N GLU A 285 24.63 -6.17 7.83
CA GLU A 285 25.64 -7.14 8.24
C GLU A 285 27.00 -6.45 8.50
N ILE A 286 27.44 -5.59 7.56
CA ILE A 286 28.68 -4.82 7.72
C ILE A 286 28.58 -3.91 8.95
N TRP A 287 27.48 -3.17 9.07
CA TRP A 287 27.25 -2.24 10.18
C TRP A 287 27.35 -2.94 11.55
N LEU A 288 26.74 -4.11 11.67
CA LEU A 288 26.80 -4.93 12.89
C LEU A 288 28.21 -5.47 13.18
N THR A 289 28.86 -6.03 12.15
CA THR A 289 30.16 -6.69 12.28
C THR A 289 31.27 -5.70 12.60
N GLU A 290 31.27 -4.53 11.95
CA GLU A 290 32.23 -3.46 12.17
C GLU A 290 31.89 -2.59 13.38
N LYS A 291 30.73 -2.80 14.03
CA LYS A 291 30.25 -2.01 15.17
C LYS A 291 30.22 -0.51 14.85
N ARG A 292 29.68 -0.17 13.70
CA ARG A 292 29.60 1.21 13.19
C ARG A 292 28.67 2.06 14.07
N PRO A 293 28.71 3.41 13.96
CA PRO A 293 27.89 4.32 14.75
C PRO A 293 26.39 3.96 14.70
N HIS A 294 25.71 4.03 15.84
CA HIS A 294 24.32 3.62 15.98
C HIS A 294 23.33 4.42 15.09
N ASP A 295 23.68 5.69 14.83
CA ASP A 295 22.90 6.64 14.05
C ASP A 295 23.35 6.77 12.59
N GLU A 296 24.31 5.92 12.16
CA GLU A 296 24.81 5.93 10.80
C GLU A 296 23.71 5.53 9.81
N THR A 297 23.47 6.38 8.82
CA THR A 297 22.48 6.15 7.78
C THR A 297 23.00 5.29 6.64
N VAL A 298 22.10 4.71 5.84
CA VAL A 298 22.45 4.00 4.59
C VAL A 298 23.28 4.88 3.65
N ARG A 299 22.98 6.18 3.60
CA ARG A 299 23.73 7.13 2.80
C ARG A 299 25.19 7.30 3.27
N GLU A 300 25.37 7.37 4.59
CA GLU A 300 26.70 7.54 5.19
C GLU A 300 27.56 6.29 5.02
N ILE A 301 27.02 5.10 5.30
CA ILE A 301 27.74 3.85 5.08
C ILE A 301 28.11 3.65 3.59
N LEU A 302 27.27 4.06 2.65
CA LEU A 302 27.54 4.02 1.21
C LEU A 302 28.49 5.14 0.73
N SER A 303 28.86 6.11 1.57
CA SER A 303 29.92 7.06 1.27
C SER A 303 31.33 6.44 1.41
N ASP A 304 31.43 5.32 2.12
CA ASP A 304 32.61 4.46 2.16
C ASP A 304 32.78 3.74 0.81
N VAL A 305 33.89 4.08 0.12
CA VAL A 305 34.16 3.60 -1.25
C VAL A 305 34.35 2.08 -1.28
N GLU A 306 34.96 1.51 -0.25
CA GLU A 306 35.20 0.05 -0.17
C GLU A 306 33.88 -0.71 -0.01
N ILE A 307 33.01 -0.28 0.92
CA ILE A 307 31.70 -0.89 1.14
C ILE A 307 30.83 -0.78 -0.11
N LYS A 308 30.80 0.41 -0.71
CA LYS A 308 30.06 0.63 -1.95
C LYS A 308 30.56 -0.27 -3.08
N THR A 309 31.89 -0.41 -3.23
CA THR A 309 32.47 -1.28 -4.26
C THR A 309 32.09 -2.74 -4.04
N ARG A 310 32.16 -3.23 -2.79
CA ARG A 310 31.76 -4.60 -2.44
C ARG A 310 30.28 -4.87 -2.74
N LEU A 311 29.39 -3.91 -2.46
CA LEU A 311 27.96 -4.04 -2.79
C LEU A 311 27.74 -4.08 -4.31
N LEU A 312 28.39 -3.22 -5.06
CA LEU A 312 28.31 -3.21 -6.53
C LEU A 312 28.85 -4.52 -7.13
N GLU A 313 29.96 -5.03 -6.61
CA GLU A 313 30.51 -6.31 -7.04
C GLU A 313 29.56 -7.49 -6.75
N LEU A 314 28.87 -7.49 -5.60
CA LEU A 314 27.83 -8.48 -5.29
C LEU A 314 26.71 -8.45 -6.32
N TYR A 315 26.24 -7.26 -6.68
CA TYR A 315 25.21 -7.12 -7.71
C TYR A 315 25.72 -7.60 -9.07
N ASP A 316 26.87 -7.16 -9.51
CA ASP A 316 27.40 -7.45 -10.86
C ASP A 316 27.76 -8.93 -11.03
N LYS A 317 28.36 -9.55 -10.00
CA LYS A 317 28.90 -10.91 -10.10
C LYS A 317 27.91 -12.02 -9.73
N GLU A 318 26.94 -11.71 -8.88
CA GLU A 318 26.04 -12.74 -8.32
C GLU A 318 24.57 -12.46 -8.63
N VAL A 319 24.08 -11.25 -8.37
CA VAL A 319 22.64 -10.94 -8.47
C VAL A 319 22.18 -10.77 -9.90
N LEU A 320 22.83 -9.92 -10.69
CA LEU A 320 22.44 -9.64 -12.08
C LEU A 320 22.55 -10.87 -12.99
N PRO A 321 23.58 -11.74 -12.88
CA PRO A 321 23.62 -13.00 -13.63
C PRO A 321 22.44 -13.93 -13.26
N GLY A 322 22.02 -13.96 -12.00
CA GLY A 322 20.83 -14.70 -11.56
C GLY A 322 19.56 -14.19 -12.24
N PHE A 323 19.35 -12.88 -12.27
CA PHE A 323 18.24 -12.28 -13.01
C PHE A 323 18.28 -12.55 -14.51
N ALA A 324 19.46 -12.50 -15.11
CA ALA A 324 19.64 -12.81 -16.53
C ALA A 324 19.23 -14.25 -16.86
N ALA A 325 19.62 -15.21 -16.03
CA ALA A 325 19.23 -16.62 -16.17
C ALA A 325 17.70 -16.85 -16.10
N HIS A 326 16.96 -15.92 -15.47
CA HIS A 326 15.51 -15.96 -15.38
C HIS A 326 14.79 -14.99 -16.35
N GLY A 327 15.50 -14.40 -17.32
CA GLY A 327 14.90 -13.52 -18.31
C GLY A 327 14.54 -12.11 -17.81
N LEU A 328 15.06 -11.72 -16.64
CA LEU A 328 14.77 -10.45 -15.96
C LEU A 328 15.95 -9.45 -16.01
N ALA A 329 16.95 -9.66 -16.87
CA ALA A 329 18.15 -8.83 -16.94
C ALA A 329 17.85 -7.33 -17.11
N ASN A 330 16.95 -6.98 -18.06
CA ASN A 330 16.61 -5.58 -18.31
C ASN A 330 15.90 -4.92 -17.13
N ALA A 331 14.97 -5.64 -16.50
CA ALA A 331 14.26 -5.14 -15.33
C ALA A 331 15.21 -4.92 -14.14
N ALA A 332 16.15 -5.85 -13.92
CA ALA A 332 17.12 -5.74 -12.83
C ALA A 332 18.15 -4.62 -13.03
N SER A 333 18.56 -4.36 -14.26
CA SER A 333 19.51 -3.26 -14.54
C SER A 333 18.88 -1.87 -14.51
N GLN A 334 17.55 -1.79 -14.57
CA GLN A 334 16.80 -0.53 -14.47
C GLN A 334 16.30 -0.26 -13.05
N TYR A 335 16.20 -1.30 -12.21
CA TYR A 335 15.77 -1.21 -10.82
C TYR A 335 16.90 -0.65 -9.93
#